data_8685669d3f568d6e516776d488079d99
#
_entry.id   8685669d3f568d6e516776d488079d99
#
_cell.length_a   1.000
_cell.length_b   1.000
_cell.length_c   1.000
_cell.angle_alpha   90.00
_cell.angle_beta   90.00
_cell.angle_gamma   90.00
#
_symmetry.space_group_name_H-M   'P 1'
#
loop_
_entity.id
_entity.type
_entity.pdbx_description
1 polymer ?
#
loop_
_entity_poly.entity_id
_entity_poly.type
_entity_poly.pdbx_seq_one_letter_code
_entity_poly.pdbx_strand_id
1 'polypeptide(L)'
;SAADTAVTLKGAKVEAEAGGEFSVDVSLEDIPSTKVNVMDFAVTYDQTILNVDSVKIGKSADVDVSGDSTASDAPVFATNIKDGEITVSWTTALDSNSWISEDGVILTITGTVKDGVADGTVTPIDFAPVTRETYDGSGKNNSSMVIGYVYGGDSATYTINAEAGSVTIGSKQTTTVTTTEGGKDTTATEATTTATE
;
A
#
# COMPACT_ATOMS: atom_id res chain seq x y z
N SER A 1 8.08 -7.77 -25.62
CA SER A 1 8.28 -8.90 -24.71
C SER A 1 7.68 -8.59 -23.35
N ALA A 2 7.33 -9.62 -22.58
CA ALA A 2 6.77 -9.45 -21.23
C ALA A 2 7.74 -8.70 -20.27
N ALA A 3 9.06 -8.69 -20.58
CA ALA A 3 10.08 -7.98 -19.80
C ALA A 3 9.95 -6.45 -19.89
N ASP A 4 9.30 -5.94 -20.94
CA ASP A 4 9.08 -4.50 -21.15
C ASP A 4 7.72 -4.04 -20.60
N THR A 5 6.92 -4.96 -20.11
CA THR A 5 5.61 -4.65 -19.52
C THR A 5 5.80 -4.07 -18.12
N ALA A 6 5.16 -2.95 -17.87
CA ALA A 6 5.27 -2.25 -16.59
C ALA A 6 3.94 -2.23 -15.85
N VAL A 7 4.02 -2.33 -14.54
CA VAL A 7 2.92 -2.09 -13.59
C VAL A 7 3.26 -0.87 -12.73
N THR A 8 2.26 -0.26 -12.15
CA THR A 8 2.41 0.86 -11.23
C THR A 8 2.05 0.44 -9.81
N LEU A 9 3.02 0.57 -8.91
CA LEU A 9 2.83 0.34 -7.47
C LEU A 9 2.78 1.70 -6.77
N LYS A 10 1.65 2.06 -6.21
CA LYS A 10 1.37 3.43 -5.75
C LYS A 10 0.90 3.48 -4.31
N GLY A 11 1.57 4.31 -3.52
CA GLY A 11 1.12 4.67 -2.18
C GLY A 11 0.25 5.92 -2.19
N ALA A 12 -0.84 5.92 -1.43
CA ALA A 12 -1.67 7.10 -1.27
C ALA A 12 -0.95 8.19 -0.46
N LYS A 13 -1.26 9.44 -0.75
CA LYS A 13 -0.81 10.60 0.03
C LYS A 13 -1.95 11.01 0.95
N VAL A 14 -1.71 10.94 2.25
CA VAL A 14 -2.72 11.18 3.27
C VAL A 14 -2.25 12.20 4.30
N GLU A 15 -3.17 12.68 5.10
CA GLU A 15 -2.93 13.61 6.19
C GLU A 15 -3.38 12.99 7.51
N ALA A 16 -2.67 13.32 8.58
CA ALA A 16 -3.02 12.91 9.93
C ALA A 16 -2.46 13.92 10.95
N GLU A 17 -3.06 13.94 12.13
CA GLU A 17 -2.58 14.76 13.24
C GLU A 17 -1.52 14.02 14.05
N ALA A 18 -0.63 14.75 14.73
CA ALA A 18 0.27 14.17 15.71
C ALA A 18 -0.55 13.46 16.80
N GLY A 19 -0.19 12.21 17.12
CA GLY A 19 -0.95 11.36 18.04
C GLY A 19 -2.22 10.76 17.45
N GLY A 20 -2.58 11.12 16.21
CA GLY A 20 -3.80 10.65 15.53
C GLY A 20 -3.57 9.41 14.68
N GLU A 21 -4.67 8.84 14.21
CA GLU A 21 -4.64 7.67 13.33
C GLU A 21 -4.37 8.06 11.88
N PHE A 22 -3.72 7.17 11.15
CA PHE A 22 -3.58 7.26 9.69
C PHE A 22 -3.96 5.94 9.02
N SER A 23 -4.34 6.05 7.75
CA SER A 23 -4.61 4.92 6.87
C SER A 23 -4.06 5.23 5.49
N VAL A 24 -3.18 4.37 4.97
CA VAL A 24 -2.57 4.51 3.65
C VAL A 24 -2.91 3.31 2.80
N ASP A 25 -3.59 3.55 1.69
CA ASP A 25 -3.83 2.54 0.66
C ASP A 25 -2.61 2.40 -0.24
N VAL A 26 -2.27 1.16 -0.56
CA VAL A 26 -1.32 0.81 -1.62
C VAL A 26 -2.10 0.15 -2.74
N SER A 27 -1.95 0.70 -3.94
CA SER A 27 -2.65 0.26 -5.13
C SER A 27 -1.69 -0.32 -6.16
N LEU A 28 -2.18 -1.27 -6.93
CA LEU A 28 -1.52 -1.78 -8.13
C LEU A 28 -2.37 -1.36 -9.33
N GLU A 29 -1.73 -0.69 -10.28
CA GLU A 29 -2.37 -0.14 -11.49
C GLU A 29 -1.62 -0.62 -12.73
N ASP A 30 -2.24 -0.45 -13.89
CA ASP A 30 -1.68 -0.88 -15.19
C ASP A 30 -1.40 -2.39 -15.23
N ILE A 31 -2.24 -3.18 -14.59
CA ILE A 31 -2.09 -4.64 -14.57
C ILE A 31 -2.29 -5.18 -15.99
N PRO A 32 -1.29 -5.89 -16.55
CA PRO A 32 -1.41 -6.43 -17.89
C PRO A 32 -2.40 -7.59 -17.98
N SER A 33 -2.83 -7.93 -19.18
CA SER A 33 -3.76 -9.04 -19.43
C SER A 33 -3.23 -10.40 -19.00
N THR A 34 -1.91 -10.53 -18.86
CA THR A 34 -1.25 -11.72 -18.32
C THR A 34 -1.41 -11.86 -16.80
N LYS A 35 -1.91 -10.83 -16.13
CA LYS A 35 -2.25 -10.84 -14.70
C LYS A 35 -1.05 -11.04 -13.77
N VAL A 36 -1.33 -11.15 -12.48
CA VAL A 36 -0.31 -11.27 -11.42
C VAL A 36 -0.65 -12.44 -10.50
N ASN A 37 0.28 -13.36 -10.30
CA ASN A 37 0.17 -14.41 -9.27
C ASN A 37 1.31 -14.44 -8.27
N VAL A 38 2.25 -13.51 -8.38
CA VAL A 38 3.33 -13.34 -7.40
C VAL A 38 3.65 -11.88 -7.17
N MET A 39 3.70 -11.49 -5.91
CA MET A 39 4.23 -10.20 -5.45
C MET A 39 5.15 -10.43 -4.27
N ASP A 40 6.27 -9.74 -4.26
CA ASP A 40 7.26 -9.76 -3.19
C ASP A 40 7.99 -8.41 -3.15
N PHE A 41 7.69 -7.60 -2.16
CA PHE A 41 8.29 -6.28 -1.97
C PHE A 41 8.19 -5.85 -0.52
N ALA A 42 8.87 -4.77 -0.19
CA ALA A 42 8.74 -4.11 1.10
C ALA A 42 8.13 -2.71 0.95
N VAL A 43 7.37 -2.32 1.96
CA VAL A 43 6.98 -0.93 2.20
C VAL A 43 7.84 -0.40 3.34
N THR A 44 8.48 0.74 3.14
CA THR A 44 9.33 1.36 4.14
C THR A 44 8.70 2.61 4.71
N TYR A 45 8.92 2.84 5.98
CA TYR A 45 8.40 4.01 6.69
C TYR A 45 9.35 4.42 7.82
N ASP A 46 9.24 5.65 8.26
CA ASP A 46 10.02 6.17 9.38
C ASP A 46 9.36 5.80 10.71
N GLN A 47 9.92 4.81 11.40
CA GLN A 47 9.41 4.36 12.69
C GLN A 47 9.62 5.35 13.83
N THR A 48 10.36 6.42 13.61
CA THR A 48 10.48 7.51 14.59
C THR A 48 9.30 8.47 14.52
N ILE A 49 8.52 8.41 13.45
CA ILE A 49 7.34 9.26 13.17
C ILE A 49 6.04 8.47 13.25
N LEU A 50 6.04 7.26 12.73
CA LEU A 50 4.84 6.43 12.60
C LEU A 50 4.95 5.12 13.41
N ASN A 51 3.84 4.74 14.05
CA ASN A 51 3.60 3.37 14.49
C ASN A 51 2.69 2.71 13.47
N VAL A 52 3.07 1.55 12.96
CA VAL A 52 2.21 0.74 12.09
C VAL A 52 1.58 -0.38 12.92
N ASP A 53 0.26 -0.44 12.93
CA ASP A 53 -0.51 -1.39 13.74
C ASP A 53 -0.99 -2.58 12.92
N SER A 54 -1.39 -2.36 11.67
CA SER A 54 -1.92 -3.43 10.83
C SER A 54 -1.70 -3.18 9.34
N VAL A 55 -1.65 -4.29 8.61
CA VAL A 55 -1.66 -4.32 7.14
C VAL A 55 -2.74 -5.31 6.74
N LYS A 56 -3.76 -4.82 6.03
CA LYS A 56 -4.88 -5.63 5.58
C LYS A 56 -4.88 -5.76 4.07
N ILE A 57 -5.27 -6.93 3.57
CA ILE A 57 -5.43 -7.16 2.14
C ILE A 57 -6.49 -6.21 1.57
N GLY A 58 -6.21 -5.65 0.39
CA GLY A 58 -7.14 -4.81 -0.35
C GLY A 58 -8.00 -5.62 -1.31
N LYS A 59 -9.10 -5.03 -1.76
CA LYS A 59 -10.10 -5.69 -2.59
C LYS A 59 -9.52 -6.25 -3.89
N SER A 60 -8.56 -5.57 -4.52
CA SER A 60 -7.94 -6.02 -5.77
C SER A 60 -7.14 -7.32 -5.61
N ALA A 61 -6.55 -7.55 -4.43
CA ALA A 61 -5.77 -8.75 -4.13
C ALA A 61 -6.57 -9.84 -3.40
N ASP A 62 -7.74 -9.51 -2.89
CA ASP A 62 -8.66 -10.46 -2.24
C ASP A 62 -9.55 -11.13 -3.29
N VAL A 63 -8.91 -11.96 -4.13
CA VAL A 63 -9.56 -12.56 -5.29
C VAL A 63 -10.55 -13.66 -4.89
N ASP A 64 -11.63 -13.78 -5.68
CA ASP A 64 -12.61 -14.85 -5.50
C ASP A 64 -12.05 -16.18 -5.99
N VAL A 65 -12.00 -17.17 -5.11
CA VAL A 65 -11.52 -18.52 -5.38
C VAL A 65 -12.62 -19.57 -5.26
N SER A 66 -13.88 -19.16 -5.21
CA SER A 66 -15.02 -20.05 -4.98
C SER A 66 -15.21 -21.12 -6.08
N GLY A 67 -14.65 -20.89 -7.27
CA GLY A 67 -14.64 -21.86 -8.37
C GLY A 67 -13.51 -22.89 -8.32
N ASP A 68 -12.57 -22.74 -7.42
CA ASP A 68 -11.37 -23.59 -7.32
C ASP A 68 -11.54 -24.67 -6.26
N SER A 69 -11.15 -25.89 -6.61
CA SER A 69 -11.41 -27.07 -5.79
C SER A 69 -10.34 -27.40 -4.74
N THR A 70 -9.20 -26.71 -4.74
CA THR A 70 -8.07 -27.01 -3.86
C THR A 70 -7.77 -25.85 -2.92
N ALA A 71 -8.20 -25.96 -1.67
CA ALA A 71 -7.96 -24.96 -0.63
C ALA A 71 -6.46 -24.76 -0.29
N SER A 72 -5.62 -25.80 -0.52
CA SER A 72 -4.18 -25.72 -0.28
C SER A 72 -3.43 -24.79 -1.23
N ASP A 73 -4.00 -24.53 -2.41
CA ASP A 73 -3.39 -23.68 -3.43
C ASP A 73 -3.97 -22.25 -3.42
N ALA A 74 -4.91 -21.97 -2.53
CA ALA A 74 -5.51 -20.65 -2.39
C ALA A 74 -4.45 -19.56 -2.16
N PRO A 75 -4.71 -18.32 -2.60
CA PRO A 75 -3.77 -17.23 -2.42
C PRO A 75 -3.35 -17.05 -0.96
N VAL A 76 -2.05 -16.86 -0.76
CA VAL A 76 -1.46 -16.54 0.53
C VAL A 76 -1.00 -15.11 0.50
N PHE A 77 -1.59 -14.29 1.36
CA PHE A 77 -1.16 -12.93 1.66
C PHE A 77 -0.43 -12.94 3.00
N ALA A 78 0.86 -12.62 2.98
CA ALA A 78 1.69 -12.62 4.18
C ALA A 78 2.38 -11.27 4.34
N THR A 79 2.34 -10.73 5.54
CA THR A 79 2.99 -9.48 5.89
C THR A 79 3.73 -9.62 7.21
N ASN A 80 4.82 -8.88 7.35
CA ASN A 80 5.55 -8.75 8.61
C ASN A 80 5.99 -7.32 8.79
N ILE A 81 5.81 -6.78 9.99
CA ILE A 81 6.16 -5.41 10.36
C ILE A 81 7.34 -5.49 11.30
N LYS A 82 8.48 -4.92 10.90
CA LYS A 82 9.68 -4.91 11.72
C LYS A 82 10.60 -3.75 11.35
N ASP A 83 10.97 -2.93 12.34
CA ASP A 83 12.02 -1.91 12.21
C ASP A 83 11.86 -0.96 11.00
N GLY A 84 10.64 -0.45 10.77
CA GLY A 84 10.38 0.48 9.66
C GLY A 84 10.24 -0.20 8.30
N GLU A 85 10.14 -1.52 8.27
CA GLU A 85 9.91 -2.31 7.06
C GLU A 85 8.67 -3.18 7.21
N ILE A 86 7.80 -3.12 6.22
CA ILE A 86 6.68 -4.04 6.07
C ILE A 86 7.01 -4.94 4.89
N THR A 87 7.27 -6.23 5.15
CA THR A 87 7.43 -7.20 4.07
C THR A 87 6.05 -7.65 3.60
N VAL A 88 5.88 -7.71 2.28
CA VAL A 88 4.62 -8.08 1.64
C VAL A 88 4.87 -9.20 0.65
N SER A 89 4.09 -10.26 0.77
CA SER A 89 4.10 -11.39 -0.15
C SER A 89 2.67 -11.80 -0.48
N TRP A 90 2.39 -12.02 -1.74
CA TRP A 90 1.14 -12.57 -2.24
C TRP A 90 1.45 -13.60 -3.31
N THR A 91 1.03 -14.82 -3.15
CA THR A 91 1.27 -15.89 -4.12
C THR A 91 0.11 -16.86 -4.18
N THR A 92 -0.08 -17.49 -5.35
CA THR A 92 -0.98 -18.63 -5.51
C THR A 92 -0.46 -19.58 -6.56
N ALA A 93 -0.72 -20.87 -6.37
CA ALA A 93 -0.48 -21.91 -7.37
C ALA A 93 -1.72 -22.20 -8.23
N LEU A 94 -2.87 -21.57 -7.95
CA LEU A 94 -4.08 -21.67 -8.74
C LEU A 94 -3.87 -21.12 -10.16
N ASP A 95 -4.77 -21.45 -11.09
CA ASP A 95 -4.72 -20.92 -12.44
C ASP A 95 -5.11 -19.44 -12.53
N SER A 96 -5.00 -18.86 -13.70
CA SER A 96 -5.17 -17.42 -13.91
C SER A 96 -6.57 -16.87 -13.61
N ASN A 97 -7.57 -17.73 -13.43
CA ASN A 97 -8.89 -17.26 -12.97
C ASN A 97 -8.88 -16.71 -11.56
N SER A 98 -7.88 -17.12 -10.76
CA SER A 98 -7.72 -16.72 -9.37
C SER A 98 -6.52 -15.79 -9.15
N TRP A 99 -6.07 -15.10 -10.19
CA TRP A 99 -4.97 -14.14 -10.10
C TRP A 99 -5.47 -12.71 -9.96
N ILE A 100 -4.59 -11.83 -9.53
CA ILE A 100 -4.87 -10.39 -9.48
C ILE A 100 -4.93 -9.87 -10.91
N SER A 101 -6.07 -9.30 -11.29
CA SER A 101 -6.34 -8.84 -12.66
C SER A 101 -6.90 -7.43 -12.75
N GLU A 102 -7.49 -6.93 -11.68
CA GLU A 102 -8.15 -5.62 -11.65
C GLU A 102 -7.31 -4.61 -10.90
N ASP A 103 -7.11 -3.43 -11.51
CA ASP A 103 -6.47 -2.31 -10.86
C ASP A 103 -7.22 -1.91 -9.60
N GLY A 104 -6.49 -1.58 -8.55
CA GLY A 104 -7.08 -1.13 -7.31
C GLY A 104 -6.18 -1.35 -6.11
N VAL A 105 -6.76 -1.20 -4.94
CA VAL A 105 -6.07 -1.33 -3.66
C VAL A 105 -5.72 -2.79 -3.39
N ILE A 106 -4.43 -3.06 -3.19
CA ILE A 106 -3.92 -4.41 -2.85
C ILE A 106 -3.69 -4.58 -1.36
N LEU A 107 -3.42 -3.49 -0.64
CA LEU A 107 -3.30 -3.50 0.82
C LEU A 107 -3.57 -2.12 1.41
N THR A 108 -3.91 -2.10 2.68
CA THR A 108 -4.11 -0.88 3.48
C THR A 108 -3.30 -0.97 4.76
N ILE A 109 -2.48 0.05 4.99
CA ILE A 109 -1.62 0.19 6.16
C ILE A 109 -2.31 1.14 7.13
N THR A 110 -2.52 0.71 8.38
CA THR A 110 -3.08 1.56 9.43
C THR A 110 -2.14 1.66 10.62
N GLY A 111 -2.18 2.77 11.28
CA GLY A 111 -1.39 3.02 12.46
C GLY A 111 -1.66 4.39 13.06
N THR A 112 -0.71 4.90 13.82
CA THR A 112 -0.78 6.20 14.48
C THR A 112 0.48 7.01 14.23
N VAL A 113 0.32 8.31 14.18
CA VAL A 113 1.43 9.26 14.18
C VAL A 113 1.88 9.44 15.62
N LYS A 114 3.18 9.39 15.86
CA LYS A 114 3.73 9.59 17.22
C LYS A 114 3.40 10.97 17.75
N ASP A 115 3.27 11.05 19.08
CA ASP A 115 3.05 12.32 19.76
C ASP A 115 4.24 13.27 19.54
N GLY A 116 3.96 14.56 19.47
CA GLY A 116 4.99 15.59 19.38
C GLY A 116 5.63 15.78 18.02
N VAL A 117 5.19 15.05 16.99
CA VAL A 117 5.65 15.29 15.62
C VAL A 117 5.15 16.65 15.15
N ALA A 118 6.04 17.46 14.59
CA ALA A 118 5.70 18.82 14.17
C ALA A 118 4.72 18.85 13.01
N ASP A 119 3.78 19.80 13.05
CA ASP A 119 2.91 20.11 11.92
C ASP A 119 3.73 20.46 10.68
N GLY A 120 3.30 20.00 9.53
CA GLY A 120 4.01 20.20 8.26
C GLY A 120 5.07 19.14 7.97
N THR A 121 5.35 18.23 8.90
CA THR A 121 6.23 17.09 8.64
C THR A 121 5.60 16.20 7.55
N VAL A 122 6.36 15.88 6.52
CA VAL A 122 5.96 14.94 5.46
C VAL A 122 6.85 13.71 5.57
N THR A 123 6.26 12.56 5.84
CA THR A 123 6.99 11.31 5.93
C THR A 123 6.60 10.39 4.80
N PRO A 124 7.56 9.89 4.00
CA PRO A 124 7.26 9.05 2.85
C PRO A 124 6.86 7.63 3.26
N ILE A 125 5.96 7.05 2.49
CA ILE A 125 5.66 5.61 2.47
C ILE A 125 6.22 5.11 1.13
N ASP A 126 7.35 4.45 1.20
CA ASP A 126 8.14 4.10 0.02
C ASP A 126 8.17 2.59 -0.21
N PHE A 127 8.69 2.18 -1.36
CA PHE A 127 8.78 0.78 -1.76
C PHE A 127 10.23 0.40 -2.00
N ALA A 128 10.58 -0.81 -1.60
CA ALA A 128 11.94 -1.31 -1.70
C ALA A 128 11.96 -2.84 -1.84
N PRO A 129 13.06 -3.42 -2.31
CA PRO A 129 13.28 -4.86 -2.16
C PRO A 129 13.26 -5.25 -0.69
N VAL A 130 12.70 -6.43 -0.38
CA VAL A 130 12.72 -6.96 0.98
C VAL A 130 14.16 -7.14 1.45
N THR A 131 14.46 -6.66 2.66
CA THR A 131 15.77 -6.82 3.29
C THR A 131 15.98 -8.28 3.70
N ARG A 132 16.69 -9.02 2.86
CA ARG A 132 17.09 -10.40 3.11
C ARG A 132 18.22 -10.80 2.16
N GLU A 133 18.88 -11.88 2.48
CA GLU A 133 19.75 -12.56 1.50
C GLU A 133 18.90 -13.20 0.39
N THR A 134 19.46 -13.36 -0.80
CA THR A 134 18.79 -14.03 -1.93
C THR A 134 18.41 -15.47 -1.61
N TYR A 135 19.23 -16.13 -0.80
CA TYR A 135 18.95 -17.37 -0.09
C TYR A 135 19.89 -17.44 1.14
N ASP A 136 19.51 -18.18 2.16
CA ASP A 136 20.25 -18.25 3.41
C ASP A 136 21.72 -18.67 3.18
N GLY A 137 22.66 -17.84 3.66
CA GLY A 137 24.08 -18.05 3.53
C GLY A 137 24.68 -17.63 2.19
N SER A 138 23.92 -16.98 1.31
CA SER A 138 24.44 -16.52 0.00
C SER A 138 25.46 -15.39 0.11
N GLY A 139 25.39 -14.58 1.16
CA GLY A 139 26.17 -13.37 1.30
C GLY A 139 25.77 -12.25 0.33
N LYS A 140 24.68 -12.44 -0.42
CA LYS A 140 24.15 -11.47 -1.39
C LYS A 140 22.79 -10.98 -0.93
N ASN A 141 22.64 -9.67 -0.84
CA ASN A 141 21.35 -9.05 -0.52
C ASN A 141 20.38 -9.14 -1.70
N ASN A 142 19.11 -9.35 -1.38
CA ASN A 142 18.04 -9.22 -2.35
C ASN A 142 18.00 -7.77 -2.87
N SER A 143 17.93 -7.62 -4.19
CA SER A 143 17.99 -6.31 -4.86
C SER A 143 16.79 -6.02 -5.74
N SER A 144 15.76 -6.88 -5.71
CA SER A 144 14.62 -6.76 -6.60
C SER A 144 13.31 -6.83 -5.85
N MET A 145 12.38 -5.95 -6.22
CA MET A 145 10.95 -6.15 -6.00
C MET A 145 10.43 -7.04 -7.12
N VAL A 146 9.48 -7.92 -6.81
CA VAL A 146 8.89 -8.83 -7.79
C VAL A 146 7.38 -8.63 -7.86
N ILE A 147 6.89 -8.36 -9.06
CA ILE A 147 5.47 -8.41 -9.41
C ILE A 147 5.38 -9.05 -10.79
N GLY A 148 4.64 -10.13 -10.89
CA GLY A 148 4.53 -10.86 -12.15
C GLY A 148 3.76 -12.16 -12.03
N TYR A 149 4.11 -13.14 -12.86
CA TYR A 149 3.53 -14.48 -12.76
C TYR A 149 4.54 -15.58 -13.05
N VAL A 150 4.26 -16.73 -12.48
CA VAL A 150 4.96 -18.01 -12.76
C VAL A 150 3.90 -19.09 -12.81
N TYR A 151 3.74 -19.72 -13.96
CA TYR A 151 2.76 -20.80 -14.12
C TYR A 151 3.06 -21.69 -15.32
N GLY A 152 3.02 -23.01 -15.13
CA GLY A 152 3.10 -23.98 -16.24
C GLY A 152 4.37 -23.87 -17.10
N GLY A 153 5.51 -23.50 -16.53
CA GLY A 153 6.76 -23.32 -17.28
C GLY A 153 6.87 -21.95 -17.96
N ASP A 154 5.85 -21.09 -17.81
CA ASP A 154 5.83 -19.71 -18.29
C ASP A 154 6.00 -18.75 -17.12
N SER A 155 6.65 -17.62 -17.35
CA SER A 155 6.86 -16.61 -16.32
C SER A 155 7.15 -15.25 -16.91
N ALA A 156 6.78 -14.21 -16.18
CA ALA A 156 7.19 -12.85 -16.46
C ALA A 156 7.36 -12.07 -15.15
N THR A 157 8.40 -11.26 -15.08
CA THR A 157 8.56 -10.24 -14.04
C THR A 157 8.36 -8.89 -14.69
N TYR A 158 7.38 -8.14 -14.25
CA TYR A 158 7.07 -6.83 -14.79
C TYR A 158 8.03 -5.78 -14.25
N THR A 159 8.29 -4.76 -15.06
CA THR A 159 8.92 -3.53 -14.57
C THR A 159 7.97 -2.83 -13.62
N ILE A 160 8.47 -2.36 -12.49
CA ILE A 160 7.66 -1.71 -11.46
C ILE A 160 7.94 -0.20 -11.50
N ASN A 161 6.92 0.58 -11.83
CA ASN A 161 6.92 2.02 -11.62
C ASN A 161 6.39 2.28 -10.21
N ALA A 162 7.28 2.64 -9.29
CA ALA A 162 6.92 2.88 -7.91
C ALA A 162 6.64 4.37 -7.69
N GLU A 163 5.46 4.67 -7.17
CA GLU A 163 5.05 6.01 -6.76
C GLU A 163 4.84 6.03 -5.25
N ALA A 164 5.76 6.69 -4.53
CA ALA A 164 5.71 6.75 -3.08
C ALA A 164 4.44 7.45 -2.59
N GLY A 165 3.86 6.90 -1.53
CA GLY A 165 2.86 7.58 -0.73
C GLY A 165 3.50 8.46 0.34
N SER A 166 2.68 9.08 1.17
CA SER A 166 3.14 9.90 2.28
C SER A 166 2.07 10.10 3.33
N VAL A 167 2.53 10.42 4.53
CA VAL A 167 1.68 10.97 5.58
C VAL A 167 2.19 12.39 5.87
N THR A 168 1.33 13.38 5.69
CA THR A 168 1.59 14.76 6.06
C THR A 168 0.93 15.03 7.41
N ILE A 169 1.71 15.48 8.37
CA ILE A 169 1.25 15.73 9.73
C ILE A 169 0.78 17.18 9.82
N GLY A 170 -0.44 17.39 10.28
CA GLY A 170 -1.00 18.72 10.43
C GLY A 170 -2.29 18.74 11.19
N SER A 171 -2.59 19.91 11.76
CA SER A 171 -3.86 20.14 12.43
C SER A 171 -4.97 20.29 11.39
N LYS A 172 -6.14 19.72 11.63
CA LYS A 172 -7.33 20.03 10.85
C LYS A 172 -7.68 21.48 11.04
N GLN A 173 -7.73 22.25 9.94
CA GLN A 173 -8.27 23.60 9.99
C GLN A 173 -9.78 23.53 10.15
N THR A 174 -10.27 24.26 11.15
CA THR A 174 -11.71 24.42 11.38
C THR A 174 -12.14 25.75 10.78
N THR A 175 -12.98 25.70 9.75
CA THR A 175 -13.56 26.88 9.14
C THR A 175 -14.98 27.05 9.66
N THR A 176 -15.26 28.22 10.25
CA THR A 176 -16.62 28.57 10.69
C THR A 176 -17.31 29.29 9.55
N VAL A 177 -18.39 28.69 9.06
CA VAL A 177 -19.26 29.32 8.05
C VAL A 177 -20.49 29.87 8.75
N THR A 178 -20.68 31.16 8.67
CA THR A 178 -21.91 31.83 9.18
C THR A 178 -22.83 32.10 8.00
N THR A 179 -24.00 31.51 8.04
CA THR A 179 -25.06 31.73 7.05
C THR A 179 -26.17 32.54 7.67
N THR A 180 -26.51 33.65 7.05
CA THR A 180 -27.65 34.51 7.47
C THR A 180 -28.83 34.22 6.57
N GLU A 181 -29.92 33.71 7.13
CA GLU A 181 -31.15 33.44 6.42
C GLU A 181 -32.33 34.07 7.20
N GLY A 182 -33.05 34.99 6.58
CA GLY A 182 -34.20 35.63 7.18
C GLY A 182 -33.93 36.43 8.46
N GLY A 183 -32.71 36.99 8.62
CA GLY A 183 -32.32 37.75 9.82
C GLY A 183 -31.87 36.86 10.99
N LYS A 184 -31.69 35.56 10.75
CA LYS A 184 -31.20 34.58 11.74
C LYS A 184 -29.86 34.01 11.30
N ASP A 185 -28.83 34.20 12.12
CA ASP A 185 -27.51 33.68 11.85
C ASP A 185 -27.40 32.23 12.30
N THR A 186 -26.97 31.36 11.39
CA THR A 186 -26.67 29.97 11.68
C THR A 186 -25.16 29.73 11.45
N THR A 187 -24.47 29.24 12.47
CA THR A 187 -23.04 28.95 12.41
C THR A 187 -22.81 27.45 12.31
N ALA A 188 -22.12 27.00 11.27
CA ALA A 188 -21.68 25.63 11.10
C ALA A 188 -20.14 25.58 11.06
N THR A 189 -19.56 24.60 11.73
CA THR A 189 -18.11 24.40 11.77
C THR A 189 -17.74 23.19 10.92
N GLU A 190 -16.94 23.41 9.89
CA GLU A 190 -16.38 22.36 9.05
C GLU A 190 -14.89 22.20 9.33
N ALA A 191 -14.43 20.95 9.43
CA ALA A 191 -13.02 20.63 9.52
C ALA A 191 -12.46 20.48 8.11
N THR A 192 -11.46 21.29 7.76
CA THR A 192 -10.79 21.22 6.46
C THR A 192 -9.33 20.84 6.69
N THR A 193 -8.85 19.82 5.98
CA THR A 193 -7.45 19.45 5.96
C THR A 193 -6.75 20.23 4.86
N THR A 194 -5.72 21.01 5.18
CA THR A 194 -4.95 21.74 4.18
C THR A 194 -3.75 20.90 3.76
N ALA A 195 -3.71 20.50 2.49
CA ALA A 195 -2.50 19.97 1.89
C ALA A 195 -1.53 21.13 1.67
N THR A 196 -0.30 21.04 2.17
CA THR A 196 0.77 21.96 1.81
C THR A 196 1.47 21.37 0.59
N GLU A 197 1.44 22.09 -0.54
CA GLU A 197 2.22 21.77 -1.73
C GLU A 197 3.72 21.90 -1.47
#